data_04735307a2f5a1d4db6b02a80dbb9939
#
_entry.id   04735307a2f5a1d4db6b02a80dbb9939
#
_cell.length_a   1.000
_cell.length_b   1.000
_cell.length_c   1.000
_cell.angle_alpha   90.00
_cell.angle_beta   90.00
_cell.angle_gamma   90.00
#
_symmetry.space_group_name_H-M   'P 1'
#
loop_
_entity.id
_entity.type
_entity.pdbx_description
1 polymer ?
#
loop_
_entity_poly.entity_id
_entity_poly.type
_entity_poly.pdbx_seq_one_letter_code
_entity_poly.pdbx_strand_id
1 'polypeptide(L)'
;VVTFGITPDAPETGYGYIQTGTPFGSADATARSIARFVEKPDLATAQSYLDAGNYLWNSGLFMMRASVWLSALGVCRGDILAACQSAWEVGQTDGEFVRVGKALFAACPSDSIDYAVMERIAANTTSSTLPAGVVLPLNAGWSDVGAWDALWQVLPKDGSGNVAQGDVLLQDCENTLALSEGRLVACVGVRDLVVVETADAILVSHKDKTQDVKKIVDQLKAQKRPESSVHRKVFRPWGWYDGVDEGE
;
A
#
# COMPACT_ATOMS: atom_id res chain seq x y z
N VAL A 1 -17.93 10.75 1.98
CA VAL A 1 -16.59 10.13 2.11
C VAL A 1 -15.60 11.04 1.44
N VAL A 2 -14.50 11.37 2.13
CA VAL A 2 -13.39 12.14 1.57
C VAL A 2 -12.22 11.20 1.34
N THR A 3 -11.58 11.32 0.17
CA THR A 3 -10.26 10.73 -0.11
C THR A 3 -9.28 11.82 -0.51
N PHE A 4 -7.99 11.52 -0.42
CA PHE A 4 -6.94 12.45 -0.79
C PHE A 4 -6.28 11.98 -2.07
N GLY A 5 -6.17 12.89 -3.02
CA GLY A 5 -5.63 12.60 -4.35
C GLY A 5 -4.29 13.28 -4.58
N ILE A 6 -3.32 12.53 -5.09
CA ILE A 6 -1.97 13.01 -5.40
C ILE A 6 -1.89 13.36 -6.88
N THR A 7 -1.26 14.47 -7.22
CA THR A 7 -1.05 14.83 -8.62
C THR A 7 -0.11 13.83 -9.29
N PRO A 8 -0.54 13.15 -10.37
CA PRO A 8 0.30 12.19 -11.07
C PRO A 8 1.47 12.89 -11.78
N ASP A 9 2.65 12.29 -11.71
CA ASP A 9 3.84 12.68 -12.48
C ASP A 9 4.36 11.56 -13.40
N ALA A 10 3.78 10.36 -13.29
CA ALA A 10 4.08 9.20 -14.12
C ALA A 10 2.83 8.34 -14.36
N PRO A 11 2.80 7.47 -15.39
CA PRO A 11 1.68 6.57 -15.66
C PRO A 11 1.79 5.29 -14.83
N GLU A 12 1.69 5.43 -13.50
CA GLU A 12 1.82 4.32 -12.56
C GLU A 12 0.65 3.32 -12.69
N THR A 13 0.98 2.05 -12.86
CA THR A 13 -0.02 0.96 -12.96
C THR A 13 -0.30 0.28 -11.63
N GLY A 14 0.49 0.58 -10.62
CA GLY A 14 0.32 0.08 -9.25
C GLY A 14 -0.69 0.88 -8.42
N TYR A 15 -1.12 2.05 -8.89
CA TYR A 15 -1.99 2.96 -8.16
C TYR A 15 -3.42 2.99 -8.69
N GLY A 16 -4.35 3.37 -7.82
CA GLY A 16 -5.69 3.77 -8.22
C GLY A 16 -5.70 5.20 -8.77
N TYR A 17 -6.65 5.50 -9.66
CA TYR A 17 -6.84 6.81 -10.27
C TYR A 17 -8.24 7.34 -9.97
N ILE A 18 -8.31 8.62 -9.63
CA ILE A 18 -9.54 9.33 -9.28
C ILE A 18 -9.73 10.46 -10.28
N GLN A 19 -10.76 10.36 -11.12
CA GLN A 19 -11.16 11.46 -11.98
C GLN A 19 -11.88 12.52 -11.15
N THR A 20 -11.40 13.76 -11.21
CA THR A 20 -12.02 14.89 -10.52
C THR A 20 -13.24 15.37 -11.28
N GLY A 21 -14.34 15.60 -10.56
CA GLY A 21 -15.56 16.17 -11.08
C GLY A 21 -15.69 17.66 -10.78
N THR A 22 -16.92 18.11 -10.52
CA THR A 22 -17.25 19.51 -10.19
C THR A 22 -16.71 19.91 -8.81
N PRO A 23 -16.44 21.20 -8.57
CA PRO A 23 -16.16 21.72 -7.24
C PRO A 23 -17.23 21.29 -6.22
N PHE A 24 -16.81 20.88 -5.04
CA PHE A 24 -17.69 20.42 -3.97
C PHE A 24 -17.84 21.52 -2.91
N GLY A 25 -19.03 22.05 -2.75
CA GLY A 25 -19.33 23.19 -1.88
C GLY A 25 -19.37 24.51 -2.64
N SER A 26 -18.39 25.39 -2.45
CA SER A 26 -18.30 26.67 -3.19
C SER A 26 -17.60 26.50 -4.54
N ALA A 27 -17.78 27.46 -5.46
CA ALA A 27 -17.13 27.45 -6.77
C ALA A 27 -15.58 27.46 -6.68
N ASP A 28 -15.03 28.06 -5.63
CA ASP A 28 -13.59 28.17 -5.38
C ASP A 28 -13.04 27.03 -4.49
N ALA A 29 -13.87 26.01 -4.19
CA ALA A 29 -13.44 24.89 -3.35
C ALA A 29 -12.36 24.07 -4.05
N THR A 30 -11.30 23.75 -3.31
CA THR A 30 -10.26 22.79 -3.76
C THR A 30 -10.79 21.35 -3.78
N ALA A 31 -11.77 21.06 -2.93
CA ALA A 31 -12.44 19.76 -2.90
C ALA A 31 -13.32 19.58 -4.15
N ARG A 32 -13.28 18.39 -4.73
CA ARG A 32 -14.05 18.05 -5.92
C ARG A 32 -14.85 16.77 -5.72
N SER A 33 -15.99 16.66 -6.40
CA SER A 33 -16.68 15.38 -6.48
C SER A 33 -15.82 14.36 -7.21
N ILE A 34 -15.98 13.09 -6.87
CA ILE A 34 -15.36 11.98 -7.60
C ILE A 34 -16.25 11.65 -8.79
N ALA A 35 -15.74 11.84 -10.01
CA ALA A 35 -16.45 11.49 -11.24
C ALA A 35 -16.25 10.02 -11.61
N ARG A 36 -15.06 9.49 -11.36
CA ARG A 36 -14.71 8.10 -11.61
C ARG A 36 -13.59 7.67 -10.67
N PHE A 37 -13.61 6.40 -10.27
CA PHE A 37 -12.55 5.74 -9.52
C PHE A 37 -12.15 4.46 -10.27
N VAL A 38 -10.86 4.25 -10.50
CA VAL A 38 -10.33 3.09 -11.24
C VAL A 38 -9.08 2.60 -10.53
N GLU A 39 -9.10 1.37 -10.09
CA GLU A 39 -7.97 0.74 -9.40
C GLU A 39 -7.05 0.02 -10.40
N LYS A 40 -5.77 0.31 -10.35
CA LYS A 40 -4.69 -0.36 -11.11
C LYS A 40 -4.97 -0.54 -12.60
N PRO A 41 -5.07 0.56 -13.38
CA PRO A 41 -5.27 0.48 -14.81
C PRO A 41 -4.05 -0.12 -15.52
N ASP A 42 -4.22 -0.54 -16.78
CA ASP A 42 -3.09 -0.85 -17.63
C ASP A 42 -2.28 0.42 -18.01
N LEU A 43 -1.09 0.22 -18.54
CA LEU A 43 -0.17 1.33 -18.85
C LEU A 43 -0.76 2.33 -19.86
N ALA A 44 -1.44 1.86 -20.90
CA ALA A 44 -2.03 2.72 -21.91
C ALA A 44 -3.15 3.58 -21.31
N THR A 45 -3.96 2.99 -20.46
CA THR A 45 -5.02 3.67 -19.71
C THR A 45 -4.42 4.68 -18.72
N ALA A 46 -3.39 4.30 -17.94
CA ALA A 46 -2.70 5.19 -17.01
C ALA A 46 -2.09 6.40 -17.74
N GLN A 47 -1.47 6.20 -18.90
CA GLN A 47 -0.94 7.28 -19.72
C GLN A 47 -2.05 8.23 -20.19
N SER A 48 -3.19 7.69 -20.63
CA SER A 48 -4.34 8.53 -21.05
C SER A 48 -4.88 9.40 -19.90
N TYR A 49 -4.83 8.91 -18.65
CA TYR A 49 -5.25 9.67 -17.48
C TYR A 49 -4.26 10.79 -17.14
N LEU A 50 -2.97 10.53 -17.28
CA LEU A 50 -1.93 11.54 -17.12
C LEU A 50 -2.10 12.67 -18.15
N ASP A 51 -2.29 12.31 -19.43
CA ASP A 51 -2.46 13.26 -20.53
C ASP A 51 -3.75 14.09 -20.39
N ALA A 52 -4.80 13.51 -19.82
CA ALA A 52 -6.09 14.20 -19.57
C ALA A 52 -5.96 15.31 -18.48
N GLY A 53 -5.01 15.21 -17.55
CA GLY A 53 -4.70 16.24 -16.55
C GLY A 53 -5.78 16.47 -15.48
N ASN A 54 -6.84 15.66 -15.46
CA ASN A 54 -7.94 15.75 -14.49
C ASN A 54 -8.09 14.51 -13.62
N TYR A 55 -7.04 13.69 -13.56
CA TYR A 55 -6.94 12.54 -12.68
C TYR A 55 -5.92 12.79 -11.57
N LEU A 56 -6.19 12.21 -10.41
CA LEU A 56 -5.29 12.17 -9.26
C LEU A 56 -5.03 10.70 -8.92
N TRP A 57 -3.85 10.37 -8.40
CA TRP A 57 -3.62 9.06 -7.80
C TRP A 57 -4.40 8.92 -6.50
N ASN A 58 -4.98 7.77 -6.25
CA ASN A 58 -5.55 7.42 -4.97
C ASN A 58 -4.44 7.20 -3.93
N SER A 59 -4.40 8.03 -2.91
CA SER A 59 -3.43 7.88 -1.81
C SER A 59 -3.76 6.73 -0.85
N GLY A 60 -4.95 6.12 -0.96
CA GLY A 60 -5.42 5.14 0.02
C GLY A 60 -5.81 5.75 1.37
N LEU A 61 -5.82 7.08 1.49
CA LEU A 61 -6.25 7.79 2.69
C LEU A 61 -7.73 8.15 2.56
N PHE A 62 -8.54 7.66 3.49
CA PHE A 62 -9.98 7.91 3.53
C PHE A 62 -10.38 8.55 4.84
N MET A 63 -11.25 9.56 4.79
CA MET A 63 -11.82 10.22 5.97
C MET A 63 -13.34 10.21 5.88
N MET A 64 -13.97 9.68 6.92
CA MET A 64 -15.42 9.59 7.04
C MET A 64 -15.85 9.32 8.48
N ARG A 65 -17.11 9.61 8.78
CA ARG A 65 -17.70 9.15 10.06
C ARG A 65 -17.90 7.63 10.02
N ALA A 66 -17.71 6.94 11.14
CA ALA A 66 -17.93 5.50 11.24
C ALA A 66 -19.33 5.09 10.79
N SER A 67 -20.38 5.87 11.14
CA SER A 67 -21.75 5.62 10.71
C SER A 67 -21.94 5.68 9.20
N VAL A 68 -21.22 6.59 8.52
CA VAL A 68 -21.23 6.71 7.05
C VAL A 68 -20.54 5.51 6.42
N TRP A 69 -19.42 5.06 7.00
CA TRP A 69 -18.74 3.85 6.56
C TRP A 69 -19.61 2.61 6.67
N LEU A 70 -20.20 2.38 7.85
CA LEU A 70 -21.08 1.22 8.07
C LEU A 70 -22.30 1.22 7.13
N SER A 71 -22.90 2.40 6.90
CA SER A 71 -23.99 2.54 5.95
C SER A 71 -23.56 2.23 4.51
N ALA A 72 -22.43 2.77 4.06
CA ALA A 72 -21.92 2.53 2.71
C ALA A 72 -21.54 1.04 2.52
N LEU A 73 -20.85 0.45 3.50
CA LEU A 73 -20.50 -0.97 3.49
C LEU A 73 -21.75 -1.86 3.46
N GLY A 74 -22.80 -1.52 4.24
CA GLY A 74 -24.06 -2.26 4.24
C GLY A 74 -24.76 -2.26 2.89
N VAL A 75 -24.71 -1.13 2.15
CA VAL A 75 -25.27 -1.03 0.81
C VAL A 75 -24.42 -1.77 -0.22
N CYS A 76 -23.09 -1.60 -0.15
CA CYS A 76 -22.17 -2.12 -1.16
C CYS A 76 -21.82 -3.60 -0.94
N ARG A 77 -21.53 -3.98 0.33
CA ARG A 77 -21.06 -5.30 0.74
C ARG A 77 -21.65 -5.69 2.09
N GLY A 78 -22.97 -5.86 2.11
CA GLY A 78 -23.70 -6.28 3.30
C GLY A 78 -23.21 -7.63 3.87
N ASP A 79 -22.67 -8.51 3.03
CA ASP A 79 -22.03 -9.77 3.41
C ASP A 79 -20.81 -9.54 4.32
N ILE A 80 -19.93 -8.59 3.96
CA ILE A 80 -18.76 -8.21 4.77
C ILE A 80 -19.23 -7.56 6.08
N LEU A 81 -20.19 -6.63 6.01
CA LEU A 81 -20.70 -5.98 7.21
C LEU A 81 -21.27 -7.01 8.20
N ALA A 82 -22.11 -7.94 7.73
CA ALA A 82 -22.70 -8.97 8.58
C ALA A 82 -21.65 -9.89 9.22
N ALA A 83 -20.63 -10.31 8.44
CA ALA A 83 -19.54 -11.13 8.94
C ALA A 83 -18.72 -10.40 10.01
N CYS A 84 -18.42 -9.11 9.79
CA CYS A 84 -17.70 -8.30 10.78
C CYS A 84 -18.52 -8.08 12.05
N GLN A 85 -19.83 -7.84 11.94
CA GLN A 85 -20.74 -7.70 13.10
C GLN A 85 -20.78 -9.00 13.93
N SER A 86 -20.97 -10.14 13.27
CA SER A 86 -20.97 -11.43 13.95
C SER A 86 -19.65 -11.74 14.66
N ALA A 87 -18.53 -11.40 14.04
CA ALA A 87 -17.21 -11.57 14.66
C ALA A 87 -17.01 -10.62 15.86
N TRP A 88 -17.55 -9.41 15.79
CA TRP A 88 -17.50 -8.43 16.88
C TRP A 88 -18.35 -8.85 18.08
N GLU A 89 -19.59 -9.32 17.86
CA GLU A 89 -20.53 -9.72 18.91
C GLU A 89 -19.99 -10.81 19.84
N VAL A 90 -19.17 -11.73 19.33
CA VAL A 90 -18.53 -12.78 20.13
C VAL A 90 -17.12 -12.38 20.59
N GLY A 91 -16.74 -11.13 20.35
CA GLY A 91 -15.45 -10.59 20.74
C GLY A 91 -15.27 -10.56 22.27
N GLN A 92 -14.01 -10.61 22.69
CA GLN A 92 -13.65 -10.58 24.12
C GLN A 92 -12.65 -9.46 24.39
N THR A 93 -12.79 -8.82 25.53
CA THR A 93 -11.81 -7.85 26.02
C THR A 93 -10.62 -8.59 26.62
N ASP A 94 -9.41 -8.25 26.19
CA ASP A 94 -8.15 -8.79 26.67
C ASP A 94 -7.23 -7.62 27.03
N GLY A 95 -7.29 -7.15 28.28
CA GLY A 95 -6.64 -5.94 28.73
C GLY A 95 -7.15 -4.70 27.98
N GLU A 96 -6.29 -4.00 27.26
CA GLU A 96 -6.63 -2.84 26.43
C GLU A 96 -7.06 -3.23 25.00
N PHE A 97 -7.05 -4.51 24.66
CA PHE A 97 -7.38 -5.01 23.32
C PHE A 97 -8.79 -5.59 23.29
N VAL A 98 -9.46 -5.44 22.15
CA VAL A 98 -10.67 -6.19 21.81
C VAL A 98 -10.29 -7.24 20.77
N ARG A 99 -10.49 -8.51 21.09
CA ARG A 99 -10.23 -9.63 20.20
C ARG A 99 -11.52 -10.12 19.60
N VAL A 100 -11.67 -9.94 18.31
CA VAL A 100 -12.85 -10.41 17.55
C VAL A 100 -12.88 -11.94 17.47
N GLY A 101 -14.04 -12.52 17.21
CA GLY A 101 -14.20 -13.97 17.03
C GLY A 101 -13.40 -14.48 15.83
N LYS A 102 -12.26 -15.15 16.08
CA LYS A 102 -11.26 -15.53 15.07
C LYS A 102 -11.86 -16.32 13.90
N ALA A 103 -12.69 -17.33 14.18
CA ALA A 103 -13.28 -18.17 13.15
C ALA A 103 -14.28 -17.41 12.27
N LEU A 104 -15.11 -16.56 12.85
CA LEU A 104 -16.08 -15.73 12.14
C LEU A 104 -15.37 -14.65 11.30
N PHE A 105 -14.33 -14.03 11.83
CA PHE A 105 -13.56 -13.06 11.08
C PHE A 105 -12.77 -13.70 9.92
N ALA A 106 -12.23 -14.90 10.12
CA ALA A 106 -11.54 -15.64 9.05
C ALA A 106 -12.49 -16.08 7.93
N ALA A 107 -13.78 -16.23 8.21
CA ALA A 107 -14.80 -16.54 7.20
C ALA A 107 -15.32 -15.29 6.46
N CYS A 108 -14.94 -14.07 6.89
CA CYS A 108 -15.33 -12.83 6.22
C CYS A 108 -14.74 -12.78 4.81
N PRO A 109 -15.55 -12.44 3.78
CA PRO A 109 -15.03 -12.25 2.43
C PRO A 109 -13.94 -11.16 2.41
N SER A 110 -12.83 -11.43 1.71
CA SER A 110 -11.71 -10.49 1.58
C SER A 110 -11.94 -9.59 0.37
N ASP A 111 -11.95 -8.28 0.60
CA ASP A 111 -12.05 -7.28 -0.46
C ASP A 111 -11.41 -5.97 0.00
N SER A 112 -10.91 -5.14 -0.94
CA SER A 112 -10.39 -3.81 -0.60
C SER A 112 -11.52 -2.79 -0.52
N ILE A 113 -11.31 -1.72 0.25
CA ILE A 113 -12.23 -0.57 0.32
C ILE A 113 -12.45 0.03 -1.07
N ASP A 114 -11.43 0.00 -1.92
CA ASP A 114 -11.45 0.58 -3.26
C ASP A 114 -12.49 -0.12 -4.14
N TYR A 115 -12.41 -1.44 -4.26
CA TYR A 115 -13.37 -2.24 -5.04
C TYR A 115 -14.72 -2.39 -4.34
N ALA A 116 -14.69 -2.63 -3.03
CA ALA A 116 -15.90 -2.89 -2.26
C ALA A 116 -16.84 -1.69 -2.22
N VAL A 117 -16.31 -0.48 -2.10
CA VAL A 117 -17.08 0.72 -1.78
C VAL A 117 -16.77 1.89 -2.70
N MET A 118 -15.49 2.26 -2.91
CA MET A 118 -15.14 3.54 -3.55
C MET A 118 -15.51 3.59 -5.03
N GLU A 119 -15.28 2.51 -5.78
CA GLU A 119 -15.73 2.43 -7.19
C GLU A 119 -17.26 2.56 -7.31
N ARG A 120 -18.00 1.99 -6.35
CA ARG A 120 -19.47 2.05 -6.32
C ARG A 120 -19.97 3.44 -5.94
N ILE A 121 -19.31 4.13 -5.02
CA ILE A 121 -19.62 5.52 -4.68
C ILE A 121 -19.40 6.41 -5.91
N ALA A 122 -18.29 6.23 -6.63
CA ALA A 122 -17.97 7.00 -7.82
C ALA A 122 -18.96 6.74 -8.98
N ALA A 123 -19.38 5.48 -9.17
CA ALA A 123 -20.35 5.10 -10.20
C ALA A 123 -21.78 5.60 -9.90
N ASN A 124 -22.08 5.93 -8.65
CA ASN A 124 -23.43 6.28 -8.21
C ASN A 124 -23.69 7.78 -8.20
N THR A 125 -23.97 8.33 -9.36
CA THR A 125 -24.27 9.76 -9.54
C THR A 125 -25.71 10.15 -9.19
N THR A 126 -26.62 9.20 -8.91
CA THR A 126 -28.08 9.44 -8.88
C THR A 126 -28.81 8.88 -7.67
N SER A 127 -28.24 7.97 -6.87
CA SER A 127 -28.94 7.36 -5.74
C SER A 127 -28.62 8.05 -4.42
N SER A 128 -29.66 8.36 -3.66
CA SER A 128 -29.57 8.93 -2.30
C SER A 128 -29.10 7.96 -1.23
N THR A 129 -28.86 6.70 -1.56
CA THR A 129 -28.51 5.64 -0.61
C THR A 129 -27.04 5.57 -0.28
N LEU A 130 -26.17 6.02 -1.19
CA LEU A 130 -24.73 6.09 -0.97
C LEU A 130 -24.27 7.53 -0.67
N PRO A 131 -23.26 7.71 0.20
CA PRO A 131 -22.71 9.02 0.47
C PRO A 131 -21.99 9.58 -0.76
N ALA A 132 -21.95 10.91 -0.87
CA ALA A 132 -21.15 11.57 -1.89
C ALA A 132 -19.65 11.25 -1.69
N GLY A 133 -18.95 10.94 -2.77
CA GLY A 133 -17.50 10.81 -2.82
C GLY A 133 -16.87 12.18 -3.14
N VAL A 134 -15.89 12.57 -2.34
CA VAL A 134 -15.15 13.82 -2.51
C VAL A 134 -13.66 13.53 -2.52
N VAL A 135 -12.93 14.10 -3.45
CA VAL A 135 -11.48 14.08 -3.48
C VAL A 135 -10.92 15.45 -3.15
N LEU A 136 -9.93 15.46 -2.25
CA LEU A 136 -9.15 16.65 -1.91
C LEU A 136 -7.73 16.48 -2.45
N PRO A 137 -7.25 17.35 -3.38
CA PRO A 137 -5.87 17.30 -3.83
C PRO A 137 -4.90 17.50 -2.66
N LEU A 138 -3.89 16.64 -2.56
CA LEU A 138 -2.89 16.67 -1.51
C LEU A 138 -1.49 16.75 -2.13
N ASN A 139 -0.77 17.82 -1.80
CA ASN A 139 0.64 17.99 -2.18
C ASN A 139 1.50 17.94 -0.91
N ALA A 140 1.88 16.74 -0.51
CA ALA A 140 2.63 16.47 0.72
C ALA A 140 3.88 15.61 0.50
N GLY A 141 4.36 15.48 -0.75
CA GLY A 141 5.47 14.57 -1.05
C GLY A 141 5.12 13.11 -0.77
N TRP A 142 3.88 12.73 -1.00
CA TRP A 142 3.38 11.38 -0.74
C TRP A 142 3.99 10.36 -1.71
N SER A 143 4.34 9.21 -1.18
CA SER A 143 4.65 7.99 -1.92
C SER A 143 4.01 6.81 -1.17
N ASP A 144 3.52 5.80 -1.89
CA ASP A 144 2.99 4.58 -1.27
C ASP A 144 4.10 3.68 -0.70
N VAL A 145 5.35 3.93 -1.12
CA VAL A 145 6.54 3.11 -0.78
C VAL A 145 6.27 1.61 -0.98
N GLY A 146 5.51 1.28 -2.03
CA GLY A 146 5.02 -0.07 -2.31
C GLY A 146 6.09 -1.04 -2.82
N ALA A 147 7.26 -0.54 -3.24
CA ALA A 147 8.37 -1.34 -3.72
C ALA A 147 9.72 -0.69 -3.36
N TRP A 148 10.80 -1.43 -3.52
CA TRP A 148 12.14 -0.99 -3.11
C TRP A 148 12.67 0.21 -3.90
N ASP A 149 12.26 0.36 -5.16
CA ASP A 149 12.57 1.53 -5.99
C ASP A 149 11.89 2.79 -5.45
N ALA A 150 10.66 2.70 -4.98
CA ALA A 150 9.99 3.82 -4.32
C ALA A 150 10.71 4.24 -3.03
N LEU A 151 11.22 3.27 -2.24
CA LEU A 151 12.04 3.58 -1.08
C LEU A 151 13.33 4.32 -1.47
N TRP A 152 14.01 3.88 -2.55
CA TRP A 152 15.17 4.60 -3.09
C TRP A 152 14.79 6.03 -3.52
N GLN A 153 13.61 6.24 -4.11
CA GLN A 153 13.17 7.57 -4.56
C GLN A 153 13.04 8.55 -3.40
N VAL A 154 12.51 8.13 -2.24
CA VAL A 154 12.22 9.02 -1.10
C VAL A 154 13.40 9.21 -0.14
N LEU A 155 14.35 8.28 -0.08
CA LEU A 155 15.49 8.38 0.83
C LEU A 155 16.56 9.37 0.32
N PRO A 156 17.31 10.02 1.23
CA PRO A 156 18.44 10.89 0.87
C PRO A 156 19.51 10.11 0.11
N LYS A 157 20.05 10.73 -0.95
CA LYS A 157 21.05 10.14 -1.83
C LYS A 157 22.41 10.83 -1.69
N ASP A 158 23.48 10.07 -1.88
CA ASP A 158 24.82 10.64 -2.04
C ASP A 158 24.99 11.32 -3.41
N GLY A 159 26.20 11.87 -3.67
CA GLY A 159 26.52 12.56 -4.93
C GLY A 159 26.47 11.69 -6.18
N SER A 160 26.45 10.36 -6.04
CA SER A 160 26.34 9.37 -7.13
C SER A 160 24.94 8.75 -7.21
N GLY A 161 23.97 9.29 -6.46
CA GLY A 161 22.60 8.82 -6.45
C GLY A 161 22.38 7.54 -5.62
N ASN A 162 23.32 7.14 -4.78
CA ASN A 162 23.20 5.96 -3.96
C ASN A 162 22.51 6.27 -2.62
N VAL A 163 21.83 5.27 -2.10
CA VAL A 163 21.31 5.21 -0.72
C VAL A 163 21.99 4.07 0.01
N ALA A 164 22.65 4.36 1.12
CA ALA A 164 23.29 3.39 1.99
C ALA A 164 22.72 3.51 3.39
N GLN A 165 22.22 2.41 3.96
CA GLN A 165 21.67 2.37 5.31
C GLN A 165 22.12 1.10 6.03
N GLY A 166 22.57 1.24 7.28
CA GLY A 166 23.18 0.16 8.05
C GLY A 166 24.68 0.03 7.79
N ASP A 167 25.23 -1.19 7.91
CA ASP A 167 26.64 -1.48 7.67
C ASP A 167 26.90 -1.70 6.19
N VAL A 168 27.12 -0.62 5.43
CA VAL A 168 27.20 -0.63 3.96
C VAL A 168 28.46 0.10 3.49
N LEU A 169 29.22 -0.53 2.58
CA LEU A 169 30.34 0.08 1.86
C LEU A 169 30.05 0.06 0.35
N LEU A 170 30.12 1.23 -0.27
CA LEU A 170 29.93 1.41 -1.72
C LEU A 170 31.22 1.94 -2.34
N GLN A 171 31.74 1.25 -3.36
CA GLN A 171 32.89 1.67 -4.15
C GLN A 171 32.55 1.68 -5.63
N ASP A 172 32.66 2.85 -6.27
CA ASP A 172 32.35 3.04 -7.70
C ASP A 172 30.93 2.60 -8.09
N CYS A 173 29.97 2.86 -7.19
CA CYS A 173 28.55 2.52 -7.36
C CYS A 173 27.73 3.75 -7.75
N GLU A 174 26.69 3.55 -8.57
CA GLU A 174 25.77 4.62 -8.99
C GLU A 174 24.31 4.17 -8.85
N ASN A 175 23.43 5.09 -8.44
CA ASN A 175 21.97 4.89 -8.39
C ASN A 175 21.52 3.60 -7.66
N THR A 176 22.27 3.18 -6.66
CA THR A 176 22.06 1.91 -5.96
C THR A 176 21.47 2.14 -4.58
N LEU A 177 20.45 1.35 -4.20
CA LEU A 177 19.97 1.23 -2.84
C LEU A 177 20.64 0.02 -2.18
N ALA A 178 21.35 0.21 -1.09
CA ALA A 178 21.93 -0.85 -0.27
C ALA A 178 21.49 -0.69 1.19
N LEU A 179 20.79 -1.68 1.72
CA LEU A 179 20.32 -1.72 3.09
C LEU A 179 20.87 -2.95 3.79
N SER A 180 21.33 -2.78 5.02
CA SER A 180 21.81 -3.85 5.88
C SER A 180 21.15 -3.75 7.25
N GLU A 181 20.57 -4.86 7.72
CA GLU A 181 20.07 -4.99 9.09
C GLU A 181 21.13 -5.56 10.06
N GLY A 182 22.15 -6.23 9.56
CA GLY A 182 23.10 -6.88 10.48
C GLY A 182 24.46 -7.27 9.92
N ARG A 183 24.59 -7.59 8.64
CA ARG A 183 25.88 -7.98 8.04
C ARG A 183 26.42 -6.85 7.19
N LEU A 184 27.76 -6.74 7.10
CA LEU A 184 28.38 -5.83 6.15
C LEU A 184 27.93 -6.17 4.73
N VAL A 185 27.35 -5.18 4.04
CA VAL A 185 27.05 -5.21 2.61
C VAL A 185 28.08 -4.37 1.88
N ALA A 186 28.91 -5.00 1.05
CA ALA A 186 29.91 -4.31 0.24
C ALA A 186 29.55 -4.45 -1.25
N CYS A 187 29.40 -3.32 -1.93
CA CYS A 187 29.11 -3.26 -3.36
C CYS A 187 30.25 -2.53 -4.09
N VAL A 188 30.70 -3.10 -5.21
CA VAL A 188 31.80 -2.55 -6.01
C VAL A 188 31.40 -2.51 -7.48
N GLY A 189 31.46 -1.32 -8.09
CA GLY A 189 31.27 -1.13 -9.54
C GLY A 189 29.86 -1.46 -10.04
N VAL A 190 28.84 -1.43 -9.18
CA VAL A 190 27.45 -1.75 -9.54
C VAL A 190 26.61 -0.49 -9.78
N ARG A 191 25.56 -0.64 -10.60
CA ARG A 191 24.65 0.44 -10.96
C ARG A 191 23.21 -0.04 -10.97
N ASP A 192 22.30 0.86 -10.62
CA ASP A 192 20.85 0.67 -10.71
C ASP A 192 20.35 -0.58 -9.97
N LEU A 193 20.98 -0.93 -8.85
CA LEU A 193 20.62 -2.08 -8.05
C LEU A 193 19.86 -1.69 -6.78
N VAL A 194 19.09 -2.65 -6.31
CA VAL A 194 18.56 -2.75 -4.96
C VAL A 194 19.21 -3.96 -4.31
N VAL A 195 19.91 -3.73 -3.21
CA VAL A 195 20.53 -4.76 -2.37
C VAL A 195 19.97 -4.60 -0.96
N VAL A 196 19.27 -5.62 -0.47
CA VAL A 196 18.68 -5.62 0.87
C VAL A 196 19.13 -6.87 1.60
N GLU A 197 19.81 -6.69 2.71
CA GLU A 197 20.23 -7.75 3.62
C GLU A 197 19.36 -7.69 4.86
N THR A 198 18.76 -8.83 5.21
CA THR A 198 18.03 -9.06 6.44
C THR A 198 18.56 -10.33 7.13
N ALA A 199 18.10 -10.60 8.37
CA ALA A 199 18.47 -11.82 9.08
C ALA A 199 18.11 -13.11 8.31
N ASP A 200 17.06 -13.04 7.46
CA ASP A 200 16.46 -14.22 6.82
C ASP A 200 16.92 -14.40 5.38
N ALA A 201 17.17 -13.32 4.64
CA ALA A 201 17.44 -13.40 3.22
C ALA A 201 18.24 -12.20 2.72
N ILE A 202 18.86 -12.35 1.56
CA ILE A 202 19.45 -11.25 0.79
C ILE A 202 18.71 -11.14 -0.54
N LEU A 203 18.18 -9.94 -0.80
CA LEU A 203 17.61 -9.56 -2.09
C LEU A 203 18.64 -8.78 -2.91
N VAL A 204 18.86 -9.17 -4.16
CA VAL A 204 19.53 -8.36 -5.16
C VAL A 204 18.63 -8.26 -6.38
N SER A 205 18.27 -7.05 -6.77
CA SER A 205 17.40 -6.79 -7.91
C SER A 205 17.87 -5.56 -8.70
N HIS A 206 17.62 -5.52 -9.98
CA HIS A 206 17.64 -4.26 -10.72
C HIS A 206 16.46 -3.38 -10.30
N LYS A 207 16.64 -2.06 -10.22
CA LYS A 207 15.58 -1.13 -9.78
C LYS A 207 14.30 -1.27 -10.60
N ASP A 208 14.42 -1.42 -11.93
CA ASP A 208 13.27 -1.56 -12.82
C ASP A 208 12.56 -2.93 -12.70
N LYS A 209 13.06 -3.82 -11.84
CA LYS A 209 12.53 -5.17 -11.64
C LYS A 209 12.03 -5.44 -10.22
N THR A 210 11.96 -4.42 -9.39
CA THR A 210 11.54 -4.55 -7.98
C THR A 210 10.13 -5.10 -7.85
N GLN A 211 9.22 -4.81 -8.77
CA GLN A 211 7.88 -5.37 -8.83
C GLN A 211 7.87 -6.89 -9.07
N ASP A 212 8.91 -7.44 -9.71
CA ASP A 212 9.05 -8.87 -9.96
C ASP A 212 9.45 -9.67 -8.71
N VAL A 213 9.86 -9.01 -7.62
CA VAL A 213 10.17 -9.65 -6.32
C VAL A 213 8.99 -10.50 -5.84
N LYS A 214 7.75 -10.08 -6.14
CA LYS A 214 6.55 -10.86 -5.84
C LYS A 214 6.60 -12.27 -6.42
N LYS A 215 7.16 -12.46 -7.63
CA LYS A 215 7.31 -13.77 -8.26
C LYS A 215 8.23 -14.70 -7.47
N ILE A 216 9.29 -14.13 -6.83
CA ILE A 216 10.17 -14.88 -5.94
C ILE A 216 9.42 -15.32 -4.68
N VAL A 217 8.63 -14.40 -4.08
CA VAL A 217 7.79 -14.74 -2.92
C VAL A 217 6.79 -15.86 -3.25
N ASP A 218 6.18 -15.82 -4.43
CA ASP A 218 5.26 -16.88 -4.88
C ASP A 218 5.99 -18.23 -5.06
N GLN A 219 7.24 -18.22 -5.54
CA GLN A 219 8.06 -19.42 -5.62
C GLN A 219 8.42 -19.98 -4.22
N LEU A 220 8.79 -19.11 -3.27
CA LEU A 220 9.06 -19.51 -1.88
C LEU A 220 7.83 -20.17 -1.25
N LYS A 221 6.64 -19.60 -1.45
CA LYS A 221 5.37 -20.17 -0.99
C LYS A 221 5.07 -21.53 -1.63
N ALA A 222 5.27 -21.66 -2.95
CA ALA A 222 5.07 -22.91 -3.67
C ALA A 222 6.02 -24.02 -3.17
N GLN A 223 7.24 -23.64 -2.81
CA GLN A 223 8.25 -24.54 -2.24
C GLN A 223 8.06 -24.76 -0.72
N LYS A 224 7.07 -24.09 -0.09
CA LYS A 224 6.82 -24.13 1.36
C LYS A 224 8.04 -23.73 2.20
N ARG A 225 8.84 -22.80 1.70
CA ARG A 225 10.01 -22.32 2.42
C ARG A 225 9.59 -21.39 3.57
N PRO A 226 10.22 -21.53 4.75
CA PRO A 226 9.86 -20.74 5.94
C PRO A 226 10.04 -19.23 5.72
N GLU A 227 11.01 -18.80 4.91
CA GLU A 227 11.30 -17.40 4.64
C GLU A 227 10.11 -16.61 4.03
N SER A 228 9.10 -17.33 3.52
CA SER A 228 7.86 -16.71 3.00
C SER A 228 6.85 -16.34 4.09
N SER A 229 6.97 -16.86 5.31
CA SER A 229 5.94 -16.74 6.35
C SER A 229 6.48 -16.59 7.78
N VAL A 230 7.71 -16.98 8.02
CA VAL A 230 8.34 -16.93 9.34
C VAL A 230 9.58 -16.04 9.24
N HIS A 231 9.64 -15.04 10.13
CA HIS A 231 10.81 -14.20 10.28
C HIS A 231 11.60 -14.63 11.50
N ARG A 232 12.90 -14.71 11.38
CA ARG A 232 13.80 -15.02 12.48
C ARG A 232 13.65 -14.00 13.62
N LYS A 233 13.53 -12.72 13.27
CA LYS A 233 13.25 -11.64 14.22
C LYS A 233 11.75 -11.38 14.32
N VAL A 234 11.17 -11.64 15.50
CA VAL A 234 9.73 -11.52 15.75
C VAL A 234 9.47 -10.42 16.74
N PHE A 235 8.70 -9.41 16.32
CA PHE A 235 8.29 -8.30 17.18
C PHE A 235 7.03 -8.64 17.98
N ARG A 236 6.98 -8.16 19.23
CA ARG A 236 5.85 -8.28 20.15
C ARG A 236 5.60 -6.93 20.83
N PRO A 237 4.44 -6.68 21.44
CA PRO A 237 4.17 -5.41 22.13
C PRO A 237 5.19 -5.08 23.23
N TRP A 238 5.79 -6.08 23.84
CA TRP A 238 6.78 -5.94 24.92
C TRP A 238 8.24 -5.94 24.44
N GLY A 239 8.53 -6.11 23.15
CA GLY A 239 9.88 -6.16 22.60
C GLY A 239 10.02 -7.04 21.37
N TRP A 240 11.15 -7.71 21.21
CA TRP A 240 11.41 -8.63 20.11
C TRP A 240 12.27 -9.81 20.58
N TYR A 241 12.22 -10.89 19.86
CA TYR A 241 13.16 -12.01 20.00
C TYR A 241 13.65 -12.46 18.60
N ASP A 242 14.86 -13.03 18.58
CA ASP A 242 15.50 -13.56 17.38
C ASP A 242 15.73 -15.07 17.59
N GLY A 243 15.20 -15.89 16.69
CA GLY A 243 15.42 -17.34 16.67
C GLY A 243 16.85 -17.64 16.18
N VAL A 244 17.68 -18.26 17.02
CA VAL A 244 19.08 -18.51 16.70
C VAL A 244 19.24 -19.82 15.94
N ASP A 245 18.43 -20.84 16.25
CA ASP A 245 18.38 -22.13 15.59
C ASP A 245 17.07 -22.86 15.93
N GLU A 246 16.55 -23.67 14.98
CA GLU A 246 15.51 -24.65 15.27
C GLU A 246 16.19 -26.03 15.20
N GLY A 247 16.34 -26.68 16.36
CA GLY A 247 16.80 -28.07 16.41
C GLY A 247 15.78 -29.02 15.77
N GLU A 248 16.26 -30.11 15.15
CA GLU A 248 15.44 -31.24 14.67
C GLU A 248 14.65 -31.91 15.81
#